data_c1855186b8cd2e705a59cb1d37fcee82
#
_entry.id   c1855186b8cd2e705a59cb1d37fcee82
#
_cell.length_a   1.000
_cell.length_b   1.000
_cell.length_c   1.000
_cell.angle_alpha   90.00
_cell.angle_beta   90.00
_cell.angle_gamma   90.00
#
_symmetry.space_group_name_H-M   'P 1'
#
loop_
_entity.id
_entity.type
_entity.pdbx_description
1 polymer ?
#
loop_
_entity_poly.entity_id
_entity_poly.type
_entity_poly.pdbx_seq_one_letter_code
_entity_poly.pdbx_strand_id
1 'polypeptide(L)'
;MCCGHSLIVGLTLSGQVFTMGSTVYGRLGDPHADGKVPKRVEGKLRDVFVEEGSCGAFHLAVLTSKGEVFTWGKGANGRLGHGDFEDRKVPTLVEALKDKQVKSIACGTSITAAICLHKWVSGADHSVCSGCKQPFGFTRKLHNCYNCGLVYCHYCSSKKAMKASMAPNPSKPYRVCDPCYMKLKKQMTIA
;
A
#
# COMPACT_ATOMS: atom_id res chain seq x y z
N MET A 1 -6.82 -18.61 -7.59
CA MET A 1 -8.04 -18.04 -8.20
C MET A 1 -8.81 -17.24 -7.17
N CYS A 2 -9.45 -16.14 -7.57
CA CYS A 2 -10.44 -15.43 -6.77
C CYS A 2 -11.67 -15.07 -7.65
N CYS A 3 -12.80 -14.83 -7.00
CA CYS A 3 -14.05 -14.51 -7.67
C CYS A 3 -14.64 -13.21 -7.10
N GLY A 4 -15.10 -12.33 -7.98
CA GLY A 4 -15.93 -11.17 -7.65
C GLY A 4 -17.39 -11.40 -8.06
N HIS A 5 -18.18 -10.34 -8.06
CA HIS A 5 -19.54 -10.41 -8.58
C HIS A 5 -19.51 -10.56 -10.10
N SER A 6 -19.90 -11.74 -10.62
CA SER A 6 -19.85 -12.09 -12.06
C SER A 6 -18.44 -11.90 -12.68
N LEU A 7 -17.39 -12.21 -11.95
CA LEU A 7 -15.99 -12.10 -12.36
C LEU A 7 -15.18 -13.26 -11.81
N ILE A 8 -14.36 -13.86 -12.65
CA ILE A 8 -13.37 -14.88 -12.28
C ILE A 8 -11.99 -14.35 -12.63
N VAL A 9 -11.05 -14.53 -11.71
CA VAL A 9 -9.65 -14.14 -11.89
C VAL A 9 -8.77 -15.35 -11.62
N GLY A 10 -7.94 -15.68 -12.59
CA GLY A 10 -6.91 -16.71 -12.49
C GLY A 10 -5.53 -16.08 -12.40
N LEU A 11 -4.69 -16.60 -11.50
CA LEU A 11 -3.28 -16.29 -11.41
C LEU A 11 -2.51 -17.57 -11.70
N THR A 12 -1.60 -17.53 -12.67
CA THR A 12 -0.75 -18.67 -13.04
C THR A 12 0.49 -18.73 -12.16
N LEU A 13 1.15 -19.89 -12.12
CA LEU A 13 2.45 -20.04 -11.46
C LEU A 13 3.57 -19.18 -12.07
N SER A 14 3.40 -18.77 -13.33
CA SER A 14 4.31 -17.82 -14.01
C SER A 14 3.98 -16.36 -13.74
N GLY A 15 3.06 -16.06 -12.79
CA GLY A 15 2.71 -14.70 -12.38
C GLY A 15 1.84 -13.93 -13.36
N GLN A 16 1.15 -14.63 -14.29
CA GLN A 16 0.25 -14.02 -15.26
C GLN A 16 -1.18 -13.99 -14.74
N VAL A 17 -1.89 -12.89 -14.95
CA VAL A 17 -3.27 -12.69 -14.52
C VAL A 17 -4.21 -12.87 -15.71
N PHE A 18 -5.26 -13.67 -15.52
CA PHE A 18 -6.34 -13.88 -16.50
C PHE A 18 -7.67 -13.47 -15.87
N THR A 19 -8.52 -12.83 -16.65
CA THR A 19 -9.86 -12.40 -16.21
C THR A 19 -10.93 -12.90 -17.19
N MET A 20 -12.11 -13.22 -16.66
CA MET A 20 -13.29 -13.62 -17.42
C MET A 20 -14.56 -13.19 -16.69
N GLY A 21 -15.59 -12.82 -17.41
CA GLY A 21 -16.90 -12.46 -16.86
C GLY A 21 -17.35 -11.06 -17.29
N SER A 22 -18.05 -10.35 -16.39
CA SER A 22 -18.66 -9.07 -16.72
C SER A 22 -17.65 -7.97 -17.03
N THR A 23 -17.89 -7.22 -18.09
CA THR A 23 -17.06 -6.08 -18.56
C THR A 23 -17.35 -4.76 -17.83
N VAL A 24 -18.40 -4.72 -17.03
CA VAL A 24 -18.88 -3.50 -16.34
C VAL A 24 -17.79 -2.92 -15.44
N TYR A 25 -17.63 -1.61 -15.44
CA TYR A 25 -16.61 -0.83 -14.72
C TYR A 25 -15.16 -1.11 -15.16
N GLY A 26 -14.94 -1.82 -16.28
CA GLY A 26 -13.60 -2.16 -16.75
C GLY A 26 -12.88 -3.21 -15.90
N ARG A 27 -13.62 -4.02 -15.13
CA ARG A 27 -13.05 -4.99 -14.17
C ARG A 27 -12.23 -6.11 -14.83
N LEU A 28 -12.32 -6.30 -16.16
CA LEU A 28 -11.47 -7.26 -16.87
C LEU A 28 -10.02 -6.76 -17.03
N GLY A 29 -9.75 -5.47 -16.86
CA GLY A 29 -8.43 -4.90 -17.02
C GLY A 29 -7.96 -4.74 -18.47
N ASP A 30 -8.83 -5.05 -19.42
CA ASP A 30 -8.67 -4.82 -20.85
C ASP A 30 -9.98 -4.24 -21.41
N PRO A 31 -9.97 -3.00 -21.95
CA PRO A 31 -11.16 -2.37 -22.52
C PRO A 31 -11.76 -3.11 -23.71
N HIS A 32 -10.98 -3.99 -24.38
CA HIS A 32 -11.40 -4.75 -25.56
C HIS A 32 -11.80 -6.20 -25.24
N ALA A 33 -11.78 -6.60 -23.96
CA ALA A 33 -12.19 -7.93 -23.55
C ALA A 33 -13.73 -8.04 -23.55
N ASP A 34 -14.26 -9.10 -24.16
CA ASP A 34 -15.71 -9.41 -24.18
C ASP A 34 -16.18 -10.22 -22.97
N GLY A 35 -15.24 -10.74 -22.19
CA GLY A 35 -15.49 -11.50 -20.96
C GLY A 35 -15.98 -12.94 -21.15
N LYS A 36 -16.15 -13.41 -22.39
CA LYS A 36 -16.67 -14.76 -22.69
C LYS A 36 -15.65 -15.86 -22.46
N VAL A 37 -14.38 -15.54 -22.66
CA VAL A 37 -13.27 -16.46 -22.47
C VAL A 37 -12.22 -15.85 -21.55
N PRO A 38 -11.42 -16.66 -20.82
CA PRO A 38 -10.31 -16.14 -20.03
C PRO A 38 -9.34 -15.39 -20.92
N LYS A 39 -9.10 -14.12 -20.61
CA LYS A 39 -8.15 -13.27 -21.34
C LYS A 39 -7.06 -12.80 -20.40
N ARG A 40 -5.81 -12.85 -20.87
CA ARG A 40 -4.66 -12.34 -20.11
C ARG A 40 -4.76 -10.82 -19.96
N VAL A 41 -4.52 -10.34 -18.76
CA VAL A 41 -4.42 -8.90 -18.48
C VAL A 41 -3.04 -8.43 -18.93
N GLU A 42 -3.02 -7.55 -19.91
CA GLU A 42 -1.81 -7.01 -20.55
C GLU A 42 -1.44 -5.61 -20.00
N GLY A 43 -0.80 -4.79 -20.83
CA GLY A 43 -0.43 -3.43 -20.50
C GLY A 43 0.66 -3.39 -19.42
N LYS A 44 0.42 -2.71 -18.31
CA LYS A 44 1.41 -2.55 -17.22
C LYS A 44 1.75 -3.86 -16.50
N LEU A 45 0.97 -4.93 -16.67
CA LEU A 45 1.22 -6.24 -16.06
C LEU A 45 1.87 -7.24 -17.04
N ARG A 46 2.13 -6.86 -18.30
CA ARG A 46 2.63 -7.76 -19.32
C ARG A 46 3.89 -8.53 -18.96
N ASP A 47 4.89 -7.81 -18.45
CA ASP A 47 6.22 -8.34 -18.12
C ASP A 47 6.49 -8.28 -16.59
N VAL A 48 5.42 -8.30 -15.82
CA VAL A 48 5.48 -8.20 -14.36
C VAL A 48 5.01 -9.51 -13.75
N PHE A 49 5.78 -10.04 -12.81
CA PHE A 49 5.39 -11.23 -12.05
C PHE A 49 4.43 -10.82 -10.94
N VAL A 50 3.18 -11.26 -11.02
CA VAL A 50 2.17 -11.08 -9.98
C VAL A 50 2.24 -12.24 -8.99
N GLU A 51 2.38 -11.93 -7.70
CA GLU A 51 2.43 -12.93 -6.62
C GLU A 51 1.07 -13.19 -5.99
N GLU A 52 0.24 -12.16 -5.88
CA GLU A 52 -1.06 -12.25 -5.22
C GLU A 52 -2.12 -11.46 -5.98
N GLY A 53 -3.32 -12.02 -6.06
CA GLY A 53 -4.49 -11.35 -6.61
C GLY A 53 -5.69 -11.49 -5.67
N SER A 54 -6.43 -10.41 -5.49
CA SER A 54 -7.64 -10.35 -4.66
C SER A 54 -8.76 -9.62 -5.36
N CYS A 55 -9.99 -10.14 -5.20
CA CYS A 55 -11.19 -9.62 -5.84
C CYS A 55 -12.16 -9.06 -4.82
N GLY A 56 -12.62 -7.83 -5.06
CA GLY A 56 -13.82 -7.29 -4.45
C GLY A 56 -15.06 -7.61 -5.29
N ALA A 57 -16.22 -7.05 -4.93
CA ALA A 57 -17.42 -7.26 -5.72
C ALA A 57 -17.27 -6.73 -7.16
N PHE A 58 -16.66 -5.56 -7.33
CA PHE A 58 -16.58 -4.86 -8.62
C PHE A 58 -15.21 -4.29 -8.95
N HIS A 59 -14.16 -4.74 -8.25
CA HIS A 59 -12.79 -4.28 -8.46
C HIS A 59 -11.80 -5.39 -8.15
N LEU A 60 -10.56 -5.21 -8.59
CA LEU A 60 -9.45 -6.12 -8.35
C LEU A 60 -8.25 -5.37 -7.80
N ALA A 61 -7.45 -6.10 -7.05
CA ALA A 61 -6.11 -5.70 -6.66
C ALA A 61 -5.14 -6.84 -6.92
N VAL A 62 -3.93 -6.51 -7.38
CA VAL A 62 -2.82 -7.45 -7.52
C VAL A 62 -1.57 -6.89 -6.88
N LEU A 63 -0.77 -7.79 -6.31
CA LEU A 63 0.54 -7.51 -5.73
C LEU A 63 1.61 -8.16 -6.60
N THR A 64 2.62 -7.39 -6.96
CA THR A 64 3.74 -7.89 -7.77
C THR A 64 4.90 -8.33 -6.88
N SER A 65 5.82 -9.13 -7.43
CA SER A 65 7.08 -9.54 -6.76
C SER A 65 7.98 -8.36 -6.36
N LYS A 66 7.74 -7.17 -6.92
CA LYS A 66 8.42 -5.93 -6.55
C LYS A 66 7.75 -5.18 -5.40
N GLY A 67 6.64 -5.71 -4.85
CA GLY A 67 5.86 -5.06 -3.80
C GLY A 67 4.96 -3.94 -4.30
N GLU A 68 4.76 -3.82 -5.63
CA GLU A 68 3.86 -2.85 -6.24
C GLU A 68 2.43 -3.37 -6.24
N VAL A 69 1.47 -2.48 -5.93
CA VAL A 69 0.05 -2.81 -5.94
C VAL A 69 -0.63 -2.11 -7.11
N PHE A 70 -1.31 -2.88 -7.94
CA PHE A 70 -2.16 -2.36 -9.00
C PHE A 70 -3.62 -2.65 -8.69
N THR A 71 -4.50 -1.68 -8.97
CA THR A 71 -5.95 -1.83 -8.79
C THR A 71 -6.68 -1.37 -10.04
N TRP A 72 -7.85 -1.96 -10.30
CA TRP A 72 -8.75 -1.55 -11.39
C TRP A 72 -10.18 -2.03 -11.15
N GLY A 73 -11.11 -1.58 -11.98
CA GLY A 73 -12.54 -1.78 -11.84
C GLY A 73 -13.25 -0.55 -11.31
N LYS A 74 -14.31 -0.73 -10.53
CA LYS A 74 -15.12 0.34 -9.97
C LYS A 74 -14.39 1.17 -8.94
N GLY A 75 -14.33 2.51 -9.14
CA GLY A 75 -13.61 3.43 -8.26
C GLY A 75 -14.43 4.00 -7.10
N ALA A 76 -15.77 3.88 -7.16
CA ALA A 76 -16.66 4.42 -6.13
C ALA A 76 -16.22 4.03 -4.70
N ASN A 77 -16.44 4.93 -3.73
CA ASN A 77 -16.01 4.82 -2.33
C ASN A 77 -14.49 4.81 -2.13
N GLY A 78 -13.68 5.21 -3.12
CA GLY A 78 -12.23 5.25 -3.03
C GLY A 78 -11.56 3.87 -2.95
N ARG A 79 -12.26 2.80 -3.30
CA ARG A 79 -11.80 1.39 -3.14
C ARG A 79 -10.54 1.05 -3.92
N LEU A 80 -10.19 1.83 -4.95
CA LEU A 80 -8.99 1.62 -5.74
C LEU A 80 -7.73 2.26 -5.14
N GLY A 81 -7.87 3.22 -4.21
CA GLY A 81 -6.76 3.84 -3.52
C GLY A 81 -5.99 4.90 -4.31
N HIS A 82 -6.58 5.47 -5.39
CA HIS A 82 -5.94 6.48 -6.23
C HIS A 82 -6.18 7.93 -5.77
N GLY A 83 -6.98 8.14 -4.70
CA GLY A 83 -7.31 9.47 -4.18
C GLY A 83 -8.53 10.12 -4.86
N ASP A 84 -9.20 9.37 -5.75
CA ASP A 84 -10.44 9.77 -6.44
C ASP A 84 -11.49 8.64 -6.37
N PHE A 85 -12.61 8.80 -7.08
CA PHE A 85 -13.70 7.81 -7.16
C PHE A 85 -13.91 7.28 -8.58
N GLU A 86 -12.95 7.55 -9.48
CA GLU A 86 -13.03 7.20 -10.90
C GLU A 86 -12.78 5.71 -11.13
N ASP A 87 -13.52 5.14 -12.09
CA ASP A 87 -13.32 3.76 -12.54
C ASP A 87 -12.00 3.64 -13.33
N ARG A 88 -11.30 2.54 -13.17
CA ARG A 88 -10.10 2.22 -13.93
C ARG A 88 -10.34 0.99 -14.80
N LYS A 89 -10.25 1.18 -16.12
CA LYS A 89 -10.47 0.09 -17.11
C LYS A 89 -9.22 -0.76 -17.36
N VAL A 90 -8.09 -0.35 -16.81
CA VAL A 90 -6.78 -1.03 -16.93
C VAL A 90 -6.08 -1.03 -15.58
N PRO A 91 -5.16 -2.00 -15.34
CA PRO A 91 -4.35 -2.02 -14.12
C PRO A 91 -3.62 -0.70 -13.91
N THR A 92 -3.86 -0.07 -12.78
CA THR A 92 -3.29 1.23 -12.42
C THR A 92 -2.53 1.11 -11.11
N LEU A 93 -1.27 1.58 -11.08
CA LEU A 93 -0.41 1.55 -9.90
C LEU A 93 -0.99 2.42 -8.78
N VAL A 94 -1.05 1.90 -7.57
CA VAL A 94 -1.44 2.66 -6.38
C VAL A 94 -0.25 3.45 -5.87
N GLU A 95 -0.10 4.70 -6.33
CA GLU A 95 1.06 5.57 -6.02
C GLU A 95 1.27 5.78 -4.51
N ALA A 96 0.21 5.78 -3.71
CA ALA A 96 0.30 5.89 -2.26
C ALA A 96 1.05 4.72 -1.58
N LEU A 97 1.21 3.58 -2.28
CA LEU A 97 1.90 2.39 -1.80
C LEU A 97 3.28 2.19 -2.45
N LYS A 98 3.68 3.02 -3.42
CA LYS A 98 4.91 2.85 -4.21
C LYS A 98 6.18 2.72 -3.36
N ASP A 99 6.29 3.50 -2.28
CA ASP A 99 7.46 3.47 -1.37
C ASP A 99 7.23 2.57 -0.15
N LYS A 100 6.20 1.73 -0.18
CA LYS A 100 5.88 0.78 0.89
C LYS A 100 6.27 -0.62 0.47
N GLN A 101 6.84 -1.37 1.37
CA GLN A 101 7.02 -2.80 1.16
C GLN A 101 5.69 -3.50 1.48
N VAL A 102 4.85 -3.66 0.49
CA VAL A 102 3.60 -4.40 0.64
C VAL A 102 3.90 -5.89 0.69
N LYS A 103 3.34 -6.58 1.68
CA LYS A 103 3.50 -8.01 1.89
C LYS A 103 2.28 -8.82 1.44
N SER A 104 1.10 -8.25 1.56
CA SER A 104 -0.16 -8.91 1.21
C SER A 104 -1.26 -7.90 0.96
N ILE A 105 -2.24 -8.29 0.17
CA ILE A 105 -3.42 -7.50 -0.17
C ILE A 105 -4.70 -8.28 0.10
N ALA A 106 -5.78 -7.60 0.37
CA ALA A 106 -7.11 -8.20 0.48
C ALA A 106 -8.17 -7.22 -0.02
N CYS A 107 -9.14 -7.73 -0.78
CA CYS A 107 -10.32 -6.97 -1.19
C CYS A 107 -11.54 -7.46 -0.43
N GLY A 108 -12.29 -6.53 0.15
CA GLY A 108 -13.67 -6.75 0.56
C GLY A 108 -14.64 -6.31 -0.53
N THR A 109 -15.92 -6.30 -0.25
CA THR A 109 -16.97 -5.93 -1.22
C THR A 109 -16.72 -4.55 -1.85
N SER A 110 -16.31 -3.56 -1.06
CA SER A 110 -16.14 -2.16 -1.48
C SER A 110 -14.87 -1.51 -0.93
N ILE A 111 -13.91 -2.29 -0.50
CA ILE A 111 -12.64 -1.82 0.08
C ILE A 111 -11.47 -2.66 -0.44
N THR A 112 -10.28 -2.06 -0.43
CA THR A 112 -9.01 -2.74 -0.60
C THR A 112 -8.14 -2.47 0.63
N ALA A 113 -7.54 -3.51 1.17
CA ALA A 113 -6.58 -3.45 2.27
C ALA A 113 -5.21 -3.95 1.82
N ALA A 114 -4.16 -3.39 2.37
CA ALA A 114 -2.79 -3.85 2.15
C ALA A 114 -2.04 -3.94 3.48
N ILE A 115 -1.31 -5.03 3.67
CA ILE A 115 -0.38 -5.19 4.79
C ILE A 115 0.99 -4.75 4.32
N CYS A 116 1.52 -3.70 4.94
CA CYS A 116 2.86 -3.19 4.64
C CYS A 116 3.83 -3.56 5.76
N LEU A 117 5.03 -3.99 5.38
CA LEU A 117 6.11 -4.19 6.33
C LEU A 117 6.71 -2.84 6.71
N HIS A 118 6.67 -2.53 7.99
CA HIS A 118 7.43 -1.43 8.56
C HIS A 118 8.78 -1.96 9.01
N LYS A 119 9.83 -1.66 8.26
CA LYS A 119 11.20 -1.95 8.70
C LYS A 119 11.74 -0.77 9.51
N TRP A 120 12.34 -1.07 10.66
CA TRP A 120 13.23 -0.13 11.31
C TRP A 120 14.39 0.16 10.37
N VAL A 121 14.61 1.43 10.10
CA VAL A 121 15.82 1.83 9.38
C VAL A 121 16.99 1.64 10.32
N SER A 122 17.93 0.79 9.93
CA SER A 122 19.14 0.58 10.71
C SER A 122 19.95 1.88 10.78
N GLY A 123 20.48 2.19 11.96
CA GLY A 123 21.39 3.34 12.12
C GLY A 123 22.68 3.21 11.30
N ALA A 124 23.05 1.98 10.90
CA ALA A 124 24.21 1.74 10.03
C ALA A 124 24.01 2.28 8.60
N ASP A 125 22.75 2.32 8.13
CA ASP A 125 22.42 2.76 6.78
C ASP A 125 22.18 4.29 6.65
N HIS A 126 22.20 5.01 7.77
CA HIS A 126 21.90 6.44 7.81
C HIS A 126 22.87 7.20 8.70
N SER A 127 23.76 7.94 8.07
CA SER A 127 24.73 8.82 8.75
C SER A 127 24.14 10.18 9.16
N VAL A 128 22.93 10.52 8.65
CA VAL A 128 22.30 11.83 8.86
C VAL A 128 20.86 11.75 9.37
N CYS A 129 20.45 12.73 10.15
CA CYS A 129 19.07 12.86 10.65
C CYS A 129 18.09 13.06 9.48
N SER A 130 17.01 12.28 9.43
CA SER A 130 15.97 12.40 8.39
C SER A 130 15.24 13.76 8.42
N GLY A 131 15.22 14.44 9.55
CA GLY A 131 14.61 15.75 9.72
C GLY A 131 15.54 16.91 9.34
N CYS A 132 16.57 17.17 10.15
CA CYS A 132 17.45 18.32 9.96
C CYS A 132 18.67 18.06 9.05
N LYS A 133 18.84 16.85 8.50
CA LYS A 133 19.93 16.43 7.61
C LYS A 133 21.36 16.55 8.20
N GLN A 134 21.45 16.85 9.49
CA GLN A 134 22.75 16.92 10.18
C GLN A 134 23.27 15.51 10.48
N PRO A 135 24.60 15.29 10.43
CA PRO A 135 25.19 13.99 10.70
C PRO A 135 25.02 13.57 12.16
N PHE A 136 24.89 12.28 12.37
CA PHE A 136 24.96 11.67 13.70
C PHE A 136 26.42 11.58 14.15
N GLY A 137 26.63 11.62 15.46
CA GLY A 137 27.95 11.58 16.07
C GLY A 137 27.89 11.44 17.57
N PHE A 138 29.00 11.63 18.26
CA PHE A 138 29.10 11.43 19.69
C PHE A 138 28.10 12.26 20.50
N THR A 139 27.88 13.51 20.11
CA THR A 139 26.95 14.45 20.79
C THR A 139 25.53 14.36 20.23
N ARG A 140 25.34 13.92 18.97
CA ARG A 140 24.06 13.83 18.29
C ARG A 140 23.63 12.38 18.12
N LYS A 141 22.99 11.84 19.14
CA LYS A 141 22.53 10.45 19.16
C LYS A 141 21.37 10.20 18.22
N LEU A 142 21.38 9.01 17.62
CA LEU A 142 20.34 8.49 16.76
C LEU A 142 19.15 7.96 17.57
N HIS A 143 17.93 8.26 17.11
CA HIS A 143 16.68 7.72 17.62
C HIS A 143 15.77 7.33 16.46
N ASN A 144 15.08 6.20 16.58
CA ASN A 144 14.05 5.82 15.60
C ASN A 144 12.69 6.41 15.98
N CYS A 145 11.93 6.82 14.96
CA CYS A 145 10.54 7.20 15.11
C CYS A 145 9.65 5.96 15.17
N TYR A 146 8.91 5.76 16.26
CA TYR A 146 8.00 4.61 16.43
C TYR A 146 6.75 4.65 15.52
N ASN A 147 6.61 5.64 14.66
CA ASN A 147 5.51 5.68 13.69
C ASN A 147 5.97 5.44 12.24
N CYS A 148 7.07 6.02 11.78
CA CYS A 148 7.55 5.85 10.40
C CYS A 148 8.84 5.03 10.29
N GLY A 149 9.47 4.65 11.40
CA GLY A 149 10.70 3.83 11.43
C GLY A 149 11.98 4.58 11.08
N LEU A 150 11.92 5.79 10.53
CA LEU A 150 13.09 6.56 10.12
C LEU A 150 13.90 7.07 11.31
N VAL A 151 15.17 7.39 11.05
CA VAL A 151 16.12 7.86 12.06
C VAL A 151 16.12 9.37 12.20
N TYR A 152 16.13 9.84 13.44
CA TYR A 152 16.11 11.26 13.80
C TYR A 152 17.05 11.56 14.96
N CYS A 153 17.54 12.80 15.05
CA CYS A 153 18.21 13.28 16.25
C CYS A 153 17.18 13.59 17.35
N HIS A 154 17.66 13.82 18.56
CA HIS A 154 16.80 14.14 19.71
C HIS A 154 15.87 15.32 19.43
N TYR A 155 16.36 16.40 18.82
CA TYR A 155 15.55 17.61 18.56
C TYR A 155 14.41 17.36 17.56
N CYS A 156 14.64 16.57 16.50
CA CYS A 156 13.62 16.27 15.49
C CYS A 156 12.65 15.14 15.90
N SER A 157 12.84 14.54 17.08
CA SER A 157 12.00 13.45 17.61
C SER A 157 11.85 13.51 19.13
N SER A 158 11.77 14.71 19.69
CA SER A 158 11.65 14.90 21.13
C SER A 158 10.28 14.52 21.70
N LYS A 159 9.25 14.49 20.86
CA LYS A 159 7.85 14.26 21.24
C LYS A 159 7.53 12.77 21.33
N LYS A 160 6.53 12.45 22.16
CA LYS A 160 5.97 11.10 22.27
C LYS A 160 4.49 11.12 21.91
N ALA A 161 4.00 10.07 21.27
CA ALA A 161 2.59 9.91 20.91
C ALA A 161 2.10 8.51 21.24
N MET A 162 0.80 8.42 21.52
CA MET A 162 0.08 7.15 21.64
C MET A 162 -0.21 6.58 20.25
N LYS A 163 -0.49 5.28 20.17
CA LYS A 163 -0.92 4.61 18.93
C LYS A 163 0.05 4.78 17.74
N ALA A 164 1.34 4.95 18.00
CA ALA A 164 2.35 4.93 16.95
C ALA A 164 2.38 3.54 16.29
N SER A 165 2.46 3.49 14.95
CA SER A 165 2.26 2.27 14.15
C SER A 165 3.20 1.11 14.48
N MET A 166 4.41 1.41 15.01
CA MET A 166 5.43 0.42 15.39
C MET A 166 5.60 0.31 16.92
N ALA A 167 4.66 0.85 17.69
CA ALA A 167 4.70 0.81 19.13
C ALA A 167 4.45 -0.62 19.65
N PRO A 168 5.34 -1.19 20.48
CA PRO A 168 5.12 -2.51 21.06
C PRO A 168 3.87 -2.60 21.94
N ASN A 169 3.48 -1.49 22.54
CA ASN A 169 2.28 -1.39 23.37
C ASN A 169 1.50 -0.11 23.01
N PRO A 170 0.30 -0.22 22.40
CA PRO A 170 -0.50 0.92 21.97
C PRO A 170 -1.01 1.80 23.12
N SER A 171 -1.00 1.29 24.37
CA SER A 171 -1.41 2.01 25.58
C SER A 171 -0.29 2.84 26.21
N LYS A 172 0.91 2.87 25.61
CA LYS A 172 2.03 3.68 26.08
C LYS A 172 2.48 4.68 25.02
N PRO A 173 2.93 5.89 25.42
CA PRO A 173 3.45 6.86 24.46
C PRO A 173 4.89 6.53 24.07
N TYR A 174 5.16 6.51 22.77
CA TYR A 174 6.47 6.25 22.20
C TYR A 174 7.01 7.46 21.43
N ARG A 175 8.34 7.54 21.33
CA ARG A 175 9.04 8.60 20.60
C ARG A 175 8.65 8.62 19.13
N VAL A 176 8.30 9.81 18.64
CA VAL A 176 7.95 10.02 17.22
C VAL A 176 8.61 11.32 16.72
N CYS A 177 8.86 11.39 15.42
CA CYS A 177 9.33 12.62 14.78
C CYS A 177 8.21 13.68 14.72
N ASP A 178 8.57 14.94 14.53
CA ASP A 178 7.62 16.04 14.51
C ASP A 178 6.51 15.88 13.47
N PRO A 179 6.77 15.49 12.21
CA PRO A 179 5.69 15.23 11.24
C PRO A 179 4.72 14.13 11.70
N CYS A 180 5.23 13.04 12.25
CA CYS A 180 4.39 11.95 12.76
C CYS A 180 3.58 12.36 13.99
N TYR A 181 4.16 13.16 14.89
CA TYR A 181 3.45 13.69 16.03
C TYR A 181 2.25 14.54 15.62
N MET A 182 2.43 15.45 14.66
CA MET A 182 1.35 16.29 14.16
C MET A 182 0.25 15.49 13.49
N LYS A 183 0.61 14.44 12.73
CA LYS A 183 -0.33 13.52 12.08
C LYS A 183 -1.16 12.75 13.11
N LEU A 184 -0.52 12.14 14.11
CA LEU A 184 -1.19 11.37 15.16
C LEU A 184 -2.07 12.25 16.05
N LYS A 185 -1.64 13.49 16.36
CA LYS A 185 -2.43 14.45 17.12
C LYS A 185 -3.73 14.83 16.38
N LYS A 186 -3.67 15.09 15.07
CA LYS A 186 -4.88 15.37 14.27
C LYS A 186 -5.88 14.22 14.29
N GLN A 187 -5.41 12.97 14.25
CA GLN A 187 -6.28 11.80 14.30
C GLN A 187 -6.99 11.61 15.64
N MET A 188 -6.40 12.10 16.74
CA MET A 188 -7.01 12.05 18.08
C MET A 188 -8.03 13.17 18.33
N THR A 189 -8.04 14.23 17.51
CA THR A 189 -8.98 15.37 17.65
C THR A 189 -10.27 15.16 16.84
N ILE A 190 -10.29 14.17 15.93
CA ILE A 190 -11.42 13.86 15.04
C ILE A 190 -12.21 12.62 15.53
N ALA A 191 -11.74 11.93 16.55
CA ALA A 191 -12.40 10.81 17.24
C ALA A 191 -13.01 11.29 18.56
#